data_f0d43dc0ce573c31e411ecc3f4c56fef
#
_entry.id   f0d43dc0ce573c31e411ecc3f4c56fef
#
_cell.length_a   1.000
_cell.length_b   1.000
_cell.length_c   1.000
_cell.angle_alpha   90.00
_cell.angle_beta   90.00
_cell.angle_gamma   90.00
#
_symmetry.space_group_name_H-M   'P 1'
#
loop_
_entity.id
_entity.type
_entity.pdbx_description
1 polymer ?
#
loop_
_entity_poly.entity_id
_entity_poly.type
_entity_poly.pdbx_seq_one_letter_code
_entity_poly.pdbx_strand_id
1 'polypeptide(L)'
;PNVLTVLGSVPPLLFFIAIITGNYILALFAFIGNLFDLIDGMVARKYKKVTPFGGFLDSTLDRVGDFLLITPFAFAGIVGWEIVAPLLLFAFLTSYMRAQGGVRSKDGANFAAGVGIVERTERLGIIFFSLLLYTFMPNMVLAGVNIMEISFLLLGILSFYTVLQRITHAYKKL
;
A
#
# COMPACT_ATOMS: atom_id res chain seq x y z
N PRO A 1 -20.34 8.87 8.19
CA PRO A 1 -19.38 8.30 7.21
C PRO A 1 -17.95 8.70 7.52
N ASN A 2 -17.68 10.02 7.73
CA ASN A 2 -16.30 10.53 7.92
C ASN A 2 -15.59 9.99 9.20
N VAL A 3 -16.35 9.69 10.26
CA VAL A 3 -15.81 9.13 11.50
C VAL A 3 -15.30 7.70 11.27
N LEU A 4 -16.01 6.89 10.49
CA LEU A 4 -15.57 5.52 10.13
C LEU A 4 -14.29 5.55 9.30
N THR A 5 -14.19 6.49 8.35
CA THR A 5 -12.99 6.65 7.52
C THR A 5 -11.76 7.07 8.35
N VAL A 6 -11.95 7.92 9.37
CA VAL A 6 -10.86 8.28 10.30
C VAL A 6 -10.51 7.13 11.23
N LEU A 7 -11.50 6.37 11.72
CA LEU A 7 -11.25 5.17 12.51
C LEU A 7 -10.49 4.08 11.73
N GLY A 8 -10.67 4.02 10.41
CA GLY A 8 -9.91 3.16 9.51
C GLY A 8 -8.41 3.44 9.47
N SER A 9 -7.95 4.61 9.95
CA SER A 9 -6.52 4.89 10.09
C SER A 9 -5.88 4.34 11.37
N VAL A 10 -6.69 3.84 12.32
CA VAL A 10 -6.18 3.28 13.57
C VAL A 10 -5.38 1.98 13.36
N PRO A 11 -5.84 0.98 12.57
CA PRO A 11 -5.07 -0.23 12.34
C PRO A 11 -3.69 0.02 11.71
N PRO A 12 -3.51 0.86 10.66
CA PRO A 12 -2.18 1.19 10.15
C PRO A 12 -1.27 1.86 11.18
N LEU A 13 -1.81 2.71 12.06
CA LEU A 13 -1.04 3.34 13.12
C LEU A 13 -0.58 2.32 14.17
N LEU A 14 -1.47 1.41 14.59
CA LEU A 14 -1.12 0.31 15.48
C LEU A 14 -0.07 -0.60 14.86
N PHE A 15 -0.19 -0.89 13.57
CA PHE A 15 0.81 -1.64 12.81
C PHE A 15 2.18 -0.97 12.88
N PHE A 16 2.23 0.34 12.60
CA PHE A 16 3.47 1.12 12.66
C PHE A 16 4.14 0.99 14.03
N ILE A 17 3.39 1.24 15.11
CA ILE A 17 3.90 1.13 16.48
C ILE A 17 4.37 -0.30 16.78
N ALA A 18 3.60 -1.30 16.37
CA ALA A 18 3.91 -2.70 16.63
C ALA A 18 5.23 -3.13 15.95
N ILE A 19 5.49 -2.70 14.71
CA ILE A 19 6.75 -3.01 14.02
C ILE A 19 7.95 -2.35 14.70
N ILE A 20 7.88 -1.05 15.02
CA ILE A 20 9.01 -0.35 15.65
C ILE A 20 9.29 -0.81 17.08
N THR A 21 8.29 -1.37 17.77
CA THR A 21 8.46 -1.97 19.10
C THR A 21 8.85 -3.45 19.04
N GLY A 22 9.00 -4.06 17.85
CA GLY A 22 9.35 -5.46 17.67
C GLY A 22 8.22 -6.45 17.98
N ASN A 23 6.98 -5.98 18.15
CA ASN A 23 5.85 -6.85 18.40
C ASN A 23 5.16 -7.28 17.09
N TYR A 24 5.81 -8.20 16.36
CA TYR A 24 5.35 -8.62 15.03
C TYR A 24 4.02 -9.36 15.04
N ILE A 25 3.69 -10.05 16.14
CA ILE A 25 2.37 -10.71 16.29
C ILE A 25 1.27 -9.65 16.35
N LEU A 26 1.44 -8.60 17.16
CA LEU A 26 0.50 -7.48 17.18
C LEU A 26 0.39 -6.80 15.82
N ALA A 27 1.51 -6.65 15.12
CA ALA A 27 1.52 -6.08 13.77
C ALA A 27 0.68 -6.91 12.79
N LEU A 28 0.76 -8.25 12.83
CA LEU A 28 -0.08 -9.13 12.01
C LEU A 28 -1.57 -8.94 12.30
N PHE A 29 -1.97 -8.86 13.57
CA PHE A 29 -3.36 -8.58 13.94
C PHE A 29 -3.82 -7.19 13.48
N ALA A 30 -3.01 -6.17 13.66
CA ALA A 30 -3.31 -4.81 13.18
C ALA A 30 -3.43 -4.77 11.65
N PHE A 31 -2.61 -5.55 10.93
CA PHE A 31 -2.70 -5.66 9.48
C PHE A 31 -4.02 -6.30 9.03
N ILE A 32 -4.45 -7.37 9.70
CA ILE A 32 -5.75 -7.99 9.44
C ILE A 32 -6.89 -6.99 9.69
N GLY A 33 -6.81 -6.18 10.74
CA GLY A 33 -7.76 -5.09 10.99
C GLY A 33 -7.85 -4.09 9.84
N ASN A 34 -6.72 -3.74 9.22
CA ASN A 34 -6.68 -2.88 8.04
C ASN A 34 -7.34 -3.54 6.79
N LEU A 35 -7.30 -4.87 6.66
CA LEU A 35 -8.00 -5.58 5.59
C LEU A 35 -9.53 -5.55 5.78
N PHE A 36 -10.03 -5.60 7.02
CA PHE A 36 -11.46 -5.47 7.29
C PHE A 36 -11.99 -4.10 6.90
N ASP A 37 -11.24 -3.02 7.18
CA ASP A 37 -11.61 -1.67 6.76
C ASP A 37 -11.70 -1.55 5.22
N LEU A 38 -10.82 -2.23 4.49
CA LEU A 38 -10.90 -2.31 3.03
C LEU A 38 -12.21 -2.95 2.54
N ILE A 39 -12.68 -4.00 3.22
CA ILE A 39 -13.93 -4.70 2.90
C ILE A 39 -15.14 -3.82 3.20
N ASP A 40 -15.17 -3.13 4.34
CA ASP A 40 -16.25 -2.23 4.72
C ASP A 40 -16.38 -1.05 3.73
N GLY A 41 -15.26 -0.51 3.26
CA GLY A 41 -15.22 0.49 2.21
C GLY A 41 -15.81 -0.02 0.87
N MET A 42 -15.58 -1.29 0.50
CA MET A 42 -16.19 -1.91 -0.67
C MET A 42 -17.71 -2.06 -0.52
N VAL A 43 -18.17 -2.45 0.65
CA VAL A 43 -19.61 -2.56 0.97
C VAL A 43 -20.29 -1.20 0.92
N ALA A 44 -19.69 -0.16 1.53
CA ALA A 44 -20.24 1.20 1.50
C ALA A 44 -20.38 1.75 0.07
N ARG A 45 -19.43 1.46 -0.82
CA ARG A 45 -19.50 1.80 -2.25
C ARG A 45 -20.67 1.10 -2.95
N LYS A 46 -20.92 -0.15 -2.65
CA LYS A 46 -22.02 -0.94 -3.22
C LYS A 46 -23.41 -0.34 -2.87
N TYR A 47 -23.55 0.27 -1.69
CA TYR A 47 -24.81 0.89 -1.24
C TYR A 47 -24.98 2.37 -1.63
N LYS A 48 -24.15 2.92 -2.55
CA LYS A 48 -24.23 4.29 -3.09
C LYS A 48 -24.26 5.41 -2.03
N LYS A 49 -23.66 5.22 -0.88
CA LYS A 49 -23.52 6.24 0.19
C LYS A 49 -22.21 7.02 0.10
N VAL A 50 -21.65 7.18 -1.10
CA VAL A 50 -20.38 7.86 -1.32
C VAL A 50 -20.64 9.35 -1.56
N THR A 51 -19.95 10.20 -0.78
CA THR A 51 -19.92 11.65 -1.02
C THR A 51 -18.59 12.01 -1.73
N PRO A 52 -18.55 13.11 -2.52
CA PRO A 52 -17.30 13.57 -3.14
C PRO A 52 -16.18 13.81 -2.12
N PHE A 53 -16.50 14.40 -0.98
CA PHE A 53 -15.54 14.61 0.12
C PHE A 53 -15.07 13.28 0.74
N GLY A 54 -15.98 12.33 0.91
CA GLY A 54 -15.64 10.99 1.42
C GLY A 54 -14.65 10.27 0.51
N GLY A 55 -14.86 10.35 -0.81
CA GLY A 55 -13.90 9.77 -1.78
C GLY A 55 -12.53 10.47 -1.79
N PHE A 56 -12.51 11.78 -1.62
CA PHE A 56 -11.25 12.53 -1.43
C PHE A 56 -10.52 12.12 -0.16
N LEU A 57 -11.24 12.05 0.97
CA LEU A 57 -10.69 11.67 2.26
C LEU A 57 -10.15 10.24 2.26
N ASP A 58 -10.92 9.29 1.71
CA ASP A 58 -10.52 7.89 1.53
C ASP A 58 -9.20 7.78 0.75
N SER A 59 -9.13 8.44 -0.40
CA SER A 59 -7.90 8.46 -1.21
C SER A 59 -6.70 9.08 -0.49
N THR A 60 -6.93 10.07 0.37
CA THR A 60 -5.87 10.72 1.16
C THR A 60 -5.39 9.81 2.27
N LEU A 61 -6.31 9.21 3.02
CA LEU A 61 -5.98 8.28 4.11
C LEU A 61 -5.33 7.00 3.59
N ASP A 62 -5.66 6.58 2.38
CA ASP A 62 -4.94 5.52 1.68
C ASP A 62 -3.44 5.80 1.55
N ARG A 63 -3.06 7.06 1.29
CA ARG A 63 -1.62 7.43 1.18
C ARG A 63 -0.95 7.46 2.54
N VAL A 64 -1.65 7.97 3.55
CA VAL A 64 -1.18 7.90 4.94
C VAL A 64 -1.02 6.44 5.37
N GLY A 65 -1.97 5.58 5.02
CA GLY A 65 -1.89 4.15 5.26
C GLY A 65 -0.69 3.49 4.57
N ASP A 66 -0.45 3.78 3.29
CA ASP A 66 0.74 3.28 2.58
C ASP A 66 2.04 3.70 3.29
N PHE A 67 2.13 4.96 3.76
CA PHE A 67 3.26 5.43 4.55
C PHE A 67 3.42 4.62 5.85
N LEU A 68 2.35 4.49 6.63
CA LEU A 68 2.36 3.79 7.92
C LEU A 68 2.63 2.27 7.79
N LEU A 69 2.35 1.67 6.66
CA LEU A 69 2.56 0.24 6.42
C LEU A 69 3.95 -0.08 5.82
N ILE A 70 4.58 0.88 5.14
CA ILE A 70 5.87 0.66 4.45
C ILE A 70 7.04 1.15 5.31
N THR A 71 6.95 2.35 5.89
CA THR A 71 8.09 2.99 6.56
C THR A 71 8.52 2.38 7.90
N PRO A 72 7.67 1.73 8.71
CA PRO A 72 8.08 1.22 10.01
C PRO A 72 9.22 0.20 9.91
N PHE A 73 9.34 -0.51 8.80
CA PHE A 73 10.44 -1.46 8.59
C PHE A 73 11.80 -0.78 8.47
N ALA A 74 11.84 0.44 7.92
CA ALA A 74 13.06 1.23 7.90
C ALA A 74 13.36 1.85 9.28
N PHE A 75 12.36 2.34 9.98
CA PHE A 75 12.52 2.87 11.35
C PHE A 75 12.97 1.79 12.34
N ALA A 76 12.53 0.55 12.16
CA ALA A 76 12.96 -0.60 12.95
C ALA A 76 14.32 -1.19 12.53
N GLY A 77 14.93 -0.68 11.44
CA GLY A 77 16.20 -1.19 10.91
C GLY A 77 16.08 -2.59 10.27
N ILE A 78 14.87 -3.04 9.94
CA ILE A 78 14.62 -4.35 9.30
C ILE A 78 14.94 -4.30 7.81
N VAL A 79 14.63 -3.18 7.16
CA VAL A 79 14.88 -2.91 5.74
C VAL A 79 15.53 -1.54 5.62
N GLY A 80 16.57 -1.41 4.78
CA GLY A 80 17.25 -0.14 4.58
C GLY A 80 16.39 0.94 3.91
N TRP A 81 16.64 2.22 4.23
CA TRP A 81 15.95 3.35 3.62
C TRP A 81 16.17 3.44 2.10
N GLU A 82 17.28 2.94 1.61
CA GLU A 82 17.62 2.85 0.18
C GLU A 82 16.63 1.96 -0.61
N ILE A 83 15.94 1.05 0.08
CA ILE A 83 14.89 0.20 -0.50
C ILE A 83 13.50 0.78 -0.23
N VAL A 84 13.26 1.24 1.01
CA VAL A 84 11.95 1.71 1.46
C VAL A 84 11.54 3.02 0.77
N ALA A 85 12.45 3.98 0.63
CA ALA A 85 12.13 5.28 0.06
C ALA A 85 11.75 5.21 -1.44
N PRO A 86 12.48 4.49 -2.32
CA PRO A 86 12.04 4.27 -3.69
C PRO A 86 10.70 3.52 -3.79
N LEU A 87 10.48 2.47 -2.98
CA LEU A 87 9.22 1.75 -2.95
C LEU A 87 8.05 2.68 -2.60
N LEU A 88 8.21 3.52 -1.59
CA LEU A 88 7.20 4.49 -1.18
C LEU A 88 6.93 5.52 -2.29
N LEU A 89 7.98 6.03 -2.93
CA LEU A 89 7.85 6.93 -4.08
C LEU A 89 7.03 6.28 -5.22
N PHE A 90 7.34 5.06 -5.60
CA PHE A 90 6.60 4.37 -6.67
C PHE A 90 5.16 4.05 -6.26
N ALA A 91 4.91 3.74 -5.00
CA ALA A 91 3.57 3.56 -4.45
C ALA A 91 2.73 4.84 -4.58
N PHE A 92 3.31 6.01 -4.30
CA PHE A 92 2.65 7.31 -4.51
C PHE A 92 2.46 7.63 -5.99
N LEU A 93 3.49 7.42 -6.81
CA LEU A 93 3.43 7.71 -8.24
C LEU A 93 2.35 6.91 -8.95
N THR A 94 2.20 5.61 -8.64
CA THR A 94 1.15 4.79 -9.25
C THR A 94 -0.24 5.36 -8.97
N SER A 95 -0.49 5.83 -7.77
CA SER A 95 -1.78 6.42 -7.39
C SER A 95 -1.98 7.83 -7.97
N TYR A 96 -0.94 8.65 -7.92
CA TYR A 96 -0.95 10.00 -8.50
C TYR A 96 -1.23 9.97 -10.01
N MET A 97 -0.58 9.07 -10.73
CA MET A 97 -0.77 8.92 -12.18
C MET A 97 -2.20 8.49 -12.53
N ARG A 98 -2.81 7.61 -11.74
CA ARG A 98 -4.22 7.23 -11.91
C ARG A 98 -5.14 8.45 -11.72
N ALA A 99 -4.93 9.24 -10.66
CA ALA A 99 -5.72 10.43 -10.40
C ALA A 99 -5.54 11.49 -11.50
N GLN A 100 -4.30 11.78 -11.89
CA GLN A 100 -3.98 12.77 -12.92
C GLN A 100 -4.45 12.37 -14.31
N GLY A 101 -4.33 11.09 -14.66
CA GLY A 101 -4.86 10.57 -15.90
C GLY A 101 -6.39 10.61 -15.95
N GLY A 102 -7.05 10.32 -14.82
CA GLY A 102 -8.49 10.40 -14.70
C GLY A 102 -9.07 11.79 -14.94
N VAL A 103 -8.38 12.83 -14.50
CA VAL A 103 -8.77 14.24 -14.75
C VAL A 103 -8.62 14.61 -16.24
N ARG A 104 -7.67 14.03 -16.95
CA ARG A 104 -7.30 14.40 -18.32
C ARG A 104 -7.92 13.52 -19.39
N SER A 105 -8.36 12.30 -19.03
CA SER A 105 -8.93 11.35 -19.97
C SER A 105 -10.45 11.33 -19.90
N LYS A 106 -11.07 10.85 -20.97
CA LYS A 106 -12.53 10.58 -20.99
C LYS A 106 -12.91 9.38 -20.11
N ASP A 107 -11.94 8.54 -19.74
CA ASP A 107 -12.15 7.35 -18.90
C ASP A 107 -12.38 7.72 -17.42
N GLY A 108 -12.09 8.97 -17.01
CA GLY A 108 -12.33 9.47 -15.66
C GLY A 108 -11.67 8.59 -14.59
N ALA A 109 -12.40 8.21 -13.56
CA ALA A 109 -11.91 7.37 -12.45
C ALA A 109 -11.43 5.96 -12.90
N ASN A 110 -11.81 5.51 -14.10
CA ASN A 110 -11.38 4.23 -14.66
C ASN A 110 -10.06 4.32 -15.41
N PHE A 111 -9.47 5.52 -15.56
CA PHE A 111 -8.15 5.66 -16.16
C PHE A 111 -7.12 4.79 -15.43
N ALA A 112 -6.39 3.99 -16.20
CA ALA A 112 -5.40 3.04 -15.69
C ALA A 112 -5.97 1.99 -14.70
N ALA A 113 -7.28 1.73 -14.67
CA ALA A 113 -7.84 0.59 -13.95
C ALA A 113 -7.33 -0.71 -14.58
N GLY A 114 -6.72 -1.59 -13.77
CA GLY A 114 -6.09 -2.82 -14.27
C GLY A 114 -4.80 -2.62 -15.06
N VAL A 115 -4.23 -1.41 -15.07
CA VAL A 115 -2.94 -1.11 -15.68
C VAL A 115 -1.85 -1.10 -14.61
N GLY A 116 -1.05 -2.15 -14.60
CA GLY A 116 0.06 -2.34 -13.66
C GLY A 116 0.09 -3.76 -13.11
N ILE A 117 1.29 -4.27 -12.83
CA ILE A 117 1.47 -5.61 -12.24
C ILE A 117 1.19 -5.57 -10.74
N VAL A 118 1.59 -4.48 -10.05
CA VAL A 118 1.40 -4.32 -8.62
C VAL A 118 0.62 -3.05 -8.33
N GLU A 119 -0.63 -3.23 -7.94
CA GLU A 119 -1.46 -2.21 -7.34
C GLU A 119 -1.33 -2.26 -5.80
N ARG A 120 -2.20 -1.55 -5.09
CA ARG A 120 -2.18 -1.50 -3.63
C ARG A 120 -2.46 -2.86 -2.99
N THR A 121 -3.41 -3.61 -3.53
CA THR A 121 -3.85 -4.90 -2.97
C THR A 121 -2.74 -5.94 -3.01
N GLU A 122 -2.06 -6.07 -4.15
CA GLU A 122 -0.94 -7.01 -4.33
C GLU A 122 0.24 -6.62 -3.42
N ARG A 123 0.53 -5.33 -3.31
CA ARG A 123 1.58 -4.81 -2.42
C ARG A 123 1.29 -5.16 -0.96
N LEU A 124 0.06 -4.91 -0.50
CA LEU A 124 -0.36 -5.26 0.86
C LEU A 124 -0.28 -6.77 1.10
N GLY A 125 -0.71 -7.58 0.14
CA GLY A 125 -0.60 -9.03 0.22
C GLY A 125 0.85 -9.50 0.41
N ILE A 126 1.78 -8.98 -0.40
CA ILE A 126 3.20 -9.35 -0.31
C ILE A 126 3.78 -8.92 1.03
N ILE A 127 3.50 -7.69 1.52
CA ILE A 127 3.95 -7.22 2.83
C ILE A 127 3.43 -8.13 3.95
N PHE A 128 2.14 -8.51 3.91
CA PHE A 128 1.55 -9.39 4.90
C PHE A 128 2.22 -10.77 4.97
N PHE A 129 2.34 -11.43 3.81
CA PHE A 129 2.95 -12.75 3.75
C PHE A 129 4.44 -12.73 4.12
N SER A 130 5.15 -11.68 3.73
CA SER A 130 6.56 -11.51 4.11
C SER A 130 6.72 -11.29 5.61
N LEU A 131 5.84 -10.49 6.23
CA LEU A 131 5.83 -10.28 7.68
C LEU A 131 5.47 -11.56 8.42
N LEU A 132 4.53 -12.36 7.90
CA LEU A 132 4.18 -13.64 8.47
C LEU A 132 5.39 -14.59 8.46
N LEU A 133 6.09 -14.70 7.34
CA LEU A 133 7.31 -15.50 7.25
C LEU A 133 8.41 -14.97 8.18
N TYR A 134 8.64 -13.67 8.20
CA TYR A 134 9.63 -13.04 9.08
C TYR A 134 9.33 -13.28 10.57
N THR A 135 8.05 -13.28 10.95
CA THR A 135 7.62 -13.50 12.34
C THR A 135 7.84 -14.93 12.80
N PHE A 136 7.47 -15.92 11.97
CA PHE A 136 7.50 -17.34 12.36
C PHE A 136 8.77 -18.06 11.91
N MET A 137 9.53 -17.48 10.97
CA MET A 137 10.78 -18.03 10.44
C MET A 137 11.87 -16.96 10.40
N PRO A 138 12.28 -16.37 11.56
CA PRO A 138 13.18 -15.21 11.59
C PRO A 138 14.58 -15.53 11.03
N ASN A 139 14.96 -16.79 11.00
CA ASN A 139 16.25 -17.27 10.45
C ASN A 139 16.18 -17.54 8.94
N MET A 140 15.05 -17.25 8.28
CA MET A 140 14.93 -17.41 6.84
C MET A 140 15.69 -16.28 6.14
N VAL A 141 16.95 -16.58 5.81
CA VAL A 141 17.87 -15.67 5.13
C VAL A 141 18.26 -16.30 3.80
N LEU A 142 18.16 -15.56 2.72
CA LEU A 142 18.61 -15.97 1.39
C LEU A 142 19.80 -15.09 0.98
N ALA A 143 20.93 -15.72 0.73
CA ALA A 143 22.18 -15.02 0.37
C ALA A 143 22.61 -13.92 1.39
N GLY A 144 22.34 -14.11 2.68
CA GLY A 144 22.68 -13.14 3.72
C GLY A 144 21.66 -11.98 3.89
N VAL A 145 20.58 -11.98 3.12
CA VAL A 145 19.55 -10.95 3.13
C VAL A 145 18.26 -11.50 3.76
N ASN A 146 17.62 -10.74 4.62
CA ASN A 146 16.38 -11.19 5.27
C ASN A 146 15.18 -11.15 4.30
N ILE A 147 14.15 -11.94 4.59
CA ILE A 147 12.97 -12.10 3.72
C ILE A 147 12.22 -10.78 3.49
N MET A 148 12.23 -9.87 4.48
CA MET A 148 11.59 -8.56 4.34
C MET A 148 12.33 -7.68 3.33
N GLU A 149 13.67 -7.63 3.39
CA GLU A 149 14.46 -6.87 2.42
C GLU A 149 14.26 -7.39 1.00
N ILE A 150 14.28 -8.72 0.82
CA ILE A 150 14.05 -9.34 -0.50
C ILE A 150 12.67 -8.96 -1.04
N SER A 151 11.66 -9.05 -0.19
CA SER A 151 10.27 -8.73 -0.57
C SER A 151 10.08 -7.27 -0.91
N PHE A 152 10.69 -6.36 -0.15
CA PHE A 152 10.62 -4.92 -0.41
C PHE A 152 11.39 -4.53 -1.66
N LEU A 153 12.55 -5.14 -1.91
CA LEU A 153 13.30 -4.94 -3.14
C LEU A 153 12.49 -5.40 -4.36
N LEU A 154 11.90 -6.59 -4.29
CA LEU A 154 11.02 -7.12 -5.34
C LEU A 154 9.82 -6.20 -5.58
N LEU A 155 9.16 -5.76 -4.50
CA LEU A 155 8.05 -4.80 -4.60
C LEU A 155 8.48 -3.47 -5.22
N GLY A 156 9.66 -2.97 -4.89
CA GLY A 156 10.23 -1.76 -5.48
C GLY A 156 10.40 -1.89 -6.99
N ILE A 157 11.00 -2.99 -7.45
CA ILE A 157 11.20 -3.29 -8.87
C ILE A 157 9.87 -3.41 -9.60
N LEU A 158 8.91 -4.18 -9.06
CA LEU A 158 7.60 -4.37 -9.67
C LEU A 158 6.76 -3.07 -9.69
N SER A 159 6.87 -2.25 -8.64
CA SER A 159 6.20 -0.95 -8.57
C SER A 159 6.80 0.04 -9.57
N PHE A 160 8.12 0.05 -9.74
CA PHE A 160 8.79 0.81 -10.80
C PHE A 160 8.29 0.41 -12.19
N TYR A 161 8.22 -0.90 -12.45
CA TYR A 161 7.69 -1.40 -13.72
C TYR A 161 6.22 -0.98 -13.93
N THR A 162 5.41 -1.01 -12.88
CA THR A 162 4.02 -0.51 -12.93
C THR A 162 3.95 0.98 -13.29
N VAL A 163 4.87 1.80 -12.77
CA VAL A 163 4.99 3.22 -13.15
C VAL A 163 5.26 3.35 -14.65
N LEU A 164 6.21 2.58 -15.21
CA LEU A 164 6.50 2.60 -16.64
C LEU A 164 5.30 2.17 -17.48
N GLN A 165 4.57 1.13 -17.06
CA GLN A 165 3.33 0.71 -17.73
C GLN A 165 2.28 1.82 -17.75
N ARG A 166 2.11 2.57 -16.65
CA ARG A 166 1.17 3.69 -16.57
C ARG A 166 1.59 4.89 -17.40
N ILE A 167 2.91 5.19 -17.51
CA ILE A 167 3.42 6.21 -18.43
C ILE A 167 3.10 5.84 -19.87
N THR A 168 3.41 4.61 -20.28
CA THR A 168 3.13 4.15 -21.65
C THR A 168 1.64 4.11 -21.97
N HIS A 169 0.81 3.75 -21.00
CA HIS A 169 -0.65 3.80 -21.13
C HIS A 169 -1.15 5.24 -21.31
N ALA A 170 -0.66 6.17 -20.47
CA ALA A 170 -0.99 7.58 -20.57
C ALA A 170 -0.59 8.18 -21.92
N TYR A 171 0.61 7.87 -22.42
CA TYR A 171 1.08 8.32 -23.73
C TYR A 171 0.19 7.88 -24.90
N LYS A 172 -0.44 6.70 -24.78
CA LYS A 172 -1.35 6.17 -25.81
C LYS A 172 -2.78 6.69 -25.71
N LYS A 173 -3.19 7.14 -24.53
CA LYS A 173 -4.59 7.47 -24.22
C LYS A 173 -4.88 8.98 -24.11
N LEU A 174 -3.87 9.79 -23.83
CA LEU A 174 -3.95 11.26 -23.72
C LEU A 174 -3.39 11.94 -24.97
#